data_dd7b99c40237acfa4e504a119337649f
#
_entry.id   dd7b99c40237acfa4e504a119337649f
#
_cell.length_a   1.000
_cell.length_b   1.000
_cell.length_c   1.000
_cell.angle_alpha   90.00
_cell.angle_beta   90.00
_cell.angle_gamma   90.00
#
_symmetry.space_group_name_H-M   'P 1'
#
loop_
_entity.id
_entity.type
_entity.pdbx_description
1 polymer ?
#
loop_
_entity_poly.entity_id
_entity_poly.type
_entity_poly.pdbx_seq_one_letter_code
_entity_poly.pdbx_strand_id
1 'polypeptide(L)'
;MVAAFYYISVLKNTQITQQSTLETRQTQLFMQIFQELNSEETMTTLADLYNMKWENYEDFEKKYGSITNPENFGKRSHAFYSLSIIGCLVKDGVISIERADASVGIIVTMLWSKYAEVIKEIRVHSGLPRYFDDFEYLYNRLDEYYRENPELDQIDEKFEYYSKIMRLRREQLEGRRKEGLGNP
;
A
#
# COMPACT_ATOMS: atom_id res chain seq x y z
N MET A 1 46.04 4.37 29.33
CA MET A 1 45.10 5.34 28.71
C MET A 1 44.92 5.13 27.20
N VAL A 2 45.98 4.98 26.39
CA VAL A 2 45.88 4.82 24.92
C VAL A 2 44.99 3.63 24.48
N ALA A 3 45.12 2.47 25.14
CA ALA A 3 44.33 1.28 24.81
C ALA A 3 42.83 1.48 25.00
N ALA A 4 42.41 2.22 26.03
CA ALA A 4 40.99 2.52 26.28
C ALA A 4 40.40 3.38 25.15
N PHE A 5 41.11 4.40 24.69
CA PHE A 5 40.68 5.23 23.55
C PHE A 5 40.60 4.44 22.26
N TYR A 6 41.54 3.53 22.02
CA TYR A 6 41.51 2.63 20.87
C TYR A 6 40.23 1.76 20.87
N TYR A 7 39.95 1.07 21.99
CA TYR A 7 38.76 0.22 22.12
C TYR A 7 37.47 1.02 21.96
N ILE A 8 37.36 2.22 22.53
CA ILE A 8 36.18 3.08 22.36
C ILE A 8 36.00 3.47 20.89
N SER A 9 37.08 3.82 20.20
CA SER A 9 37.03 4.18 18.77
C SER A 9 36.61 2.98 17.91
N VAL A 10 37.13 1.78 18.19
CA VAL A 10 36.73 0.55 17.48
C VAL A 10 35.24 0.23 17.71
N LEU A 11 34.77 0.30 18.96
CA LEU A 11 33.35 0.07 19.28
C LEU A 11 32.46 1.09 18.57
N LYS A 12 32.82 2.37 18.59
CA LYS A 12 32.07 3.42 17.90
C LYS A 12 32.01 3.19 16.39
N ASN A 13 33.13 2.84 15.76
CA ASN A 13 33.19 2.55 14.34
C ASN A 13 32.36 1.29 13.99
N THR A 14 32.39 0.27 14.84
CA THR A 14 31.57 -0.93 14.66
C THR A 14 30.07 -0.60 14.74
N GLN A 15 29.66 0.22 15.70
CA GLN A 15 28.26 0.67 15.81
C GLN A 15 27.82 1.47 14.58
N ILE A 16 28.65 2.41 14.11
CA ILE A 16 28.36 3.20 12.90
C ILE A 16 28.21 2.27 11.68
N THR A 17 29.12 1.31 11.53
CA THR A 17 29.07 0.35 10.41
C THR A 17 27.82 -0.51 10.48
N GLN A 18 27.45 -1.01 11.66
CA GLN A 18 26.23 -1.79 11.86
C GLN A 18 24.98 -0.98 11.55
N GLN A 19 24.91 0.25 12.03
CA GLN A 19 23.80 1.18 11.75
C GLN A 19 23.65 1.42 10.25
N SER A 20 24.75 1.79 9.56
CA SER A 20 24.75 2.01 8.10
C SER A 20 24.34 0.75 7.32
N THR A 21 24.75 -0.43 7.80
CA THR A 21 24.35 -1.71 7.17
C THR A 21 22.85 -1.96 7.32
N LEU A 22 22.27 -1.66 8.50
CA LEU A 22 20.83 -1.78 8.74
C LEU A 22 20.04 -0.82 7.83
N GLU A 23 20.45 0.45 7.81
CA GLU A 23 19.81 1.47 6.96
C GLU A 23 19.84 1.08 5.47
N THR A 24 20.97 0.53 5.00
CA THR A 24 21.09 0.04 3.63
C THR A 24 20.11 -1.11 3.35
N ARG A 25 20.04 -2.10 4.24
CA ARG A 25 19.10 -3.24 4.09
C ARG A 25 17.63 -2.79 4.11
N GLN A 26 17.30 -1.87 4.99
CA GLN A 26 15.96 -1.28 5.08
C GLN A 26 15.57 -0.54 3.81
N THR A 27 16.49 0.26 3.27
CA THR A 27 16.31 0.95 1.98
C THR A 27 16.14 -0.05 0.84
N GLN A 28 16.92 -1.13 0.81
CA GLN A 28 16.79 -2.18 -0.20
C GLN A 28 15.42 -2.87 -0.12
N LEU A 29 14.96 -3.21 1.08
CA LEU A 29 13.63 -3.81 1.29
C LEU A 29 12.52 -2.88 0.79
N PHE A 30 12.59 -1.60 1.15
CA PHE A 30 11.63 -0.61 0.66
C PHE A 30 11.62 -0.53 -0.87
N MET A 31 12.80 -0.48 -1.50
CA MET A 31 12.91 -0.42 -2.97
C MET A 31 12.34 -1.68 -3.64
N GLN A 32 12.51 -2.86 -3.06
CA GLN A 32 11.91 -4.09 -3.58
C GLN A 32 10.39 -4.04 -3.55
N ILE A 33 9.80 -3.63 -2.41
CA ILE A 33 8.34 -3.50 -2.28
C ILE A 33 7.82 -2.42 -3.24
N PHE A 34 8.52 -1.30 -3.35
CA PHE A 34 8.16 -0.22 -4.26
C PHE A 34 8.17 -0.66 -5.73
N GLN A 35 9.20 -1.41 -6.16
CA GLN A 35 9.28 -1.95 -7.51
C GLN A 35 8.13 -2.94 -7.80
N GLU A 36 7.81 -3.79 -6.84
CA GLU A 36 6.71 -4.74 -6.95
C GLU A 36 5.35 -4.03 -7.06
N LEU A 37 5.10 -3.03 -6.22
CA LEU A 37 3.88 -2.22 -6.27
C LEU A 37 3.73 -1.44 -7.58
N ASN A 38 4.83 -1.05 -8.21
CA ASN A 38 4.84 -0.34 -9.49
C ASN A 38 4.93 -1.28 -10.71
N SER A 39 4.88 -2.59 -10.52
CA SER A 39 4.82 -3.53 -11.64
C SER A 39 3.51 -3.38 -12.42
N GLU A 40 3.52 -3.65 -13.73
CA GLU A 40 2.32 -3.59 -14.58
C GLU A 40 1.21 -4.50 -14.05
N GLU A 41 1.56 -5.70 -13.57
CA GLU A 41 0.65 -6.66 -13.00
C GLU A 41 -0.03 -6.10 -11.73
N THR A 42 0.75 -5.52 -10.82
CA THR A 42 0.21 -4.93 -9.59
C THR A 42 -0.66 -3.73 -9.90
N MET A 43 -0.24 -2.84 -10.80
CA MET A 43 -1.05 -1.68 -11.20
C MET A 43 -2.37 -2.09 -11.83
N THR A 44 -2.39 -3.16 -12.65
CA THR A 44 -3.63 -3.73 -13.19
C THR A 44 -4.52 -4.28 -12.08
N THR A 45 -3.92 -5.01 -11.14
CA THR A 45 -4.64 -5.53 -9.96
C THR A 45 -5.24 -4.41 -9.11
N LEU A 46 -4.49 -3.34 -8.83
CA LEU A 46 -5.00 -2.18 -8.09
C LEU A 46 -6.17 -1.51 -8.80
N ALA A 47 -6.09 -1.38 -10.13
CA ALA A 47 -7.19 -0.87 -10.94
C ALA A 47 -8.44 -1.74 -10.85
N ASP A 48 -8.27 -3.06 -10.89
CA ASP A 48 -9.37 -4.02 -10.73
C ASP A 48 -9.99 -3.92 -9.34
N LEU A 49 -9.17 -3.90 -8.28
CA LEU A 49 -9.63 -3.74 -6.90
C LEU A 49 -10.42 -2.44 -6.71
N TYR A 50 -9.93 -1.35 -7.29
CA TYR A 50 -10.60 -0.07 -7.20
C TYR A 50 -11.96 -0.05 -7.93
N ASN A 51 -12.07 -0.75 -9.06
CA ASN A 51 -13.28 -0.80 -9.87
C ASN A 51 -14.34 -1.80 -9.38
N MET A 52 -14.04 -2.65 -8.39
CA MET A 52 -15.04 -3.55 -7.81
C MET A 52 -16.20 -2.80 -7.20
N LYS A 53 -17.40 -3.38 -7.26
CA LYS A 53 -18.64 -2.77 -6.74
C LYS A 53 -19.41 -3.78 -5.90
N TRP A 54 -19.79 -3.35 -4.72
CA TRP A 54 -20.67 -4.06 -3.80
C TRP A 54 -21.60 -3.06 -3.10
N GLU A 55 -22.71 -3.54 -2.58
CA GLU A 55 -23.70 -2.74 -1.88
C GLU A 55 -23.47 -2.75 -0.35
N ASN A 56 -23.06 -3.89 0.18
CA ASN A 56 -22.81 -4.12 1.61
C ASN A 56 -21.83 -5.29 1.78
N TYR A 57 -21.50 -5.65 3.03
CA TYR A 57 -20.54 -6.70 3.34
C TYR A 57 -20.97 -8.09 2.84
N GLU A 58 -22.26 -8.44 2.95
CA GLU A 58 -22.76 -9.73 2.46
C GLU A 58 -22.64 -9.85 0.93
N ASP A 59 -22.94 -8.78 0.21
CA ASP A 59 -22.75 -8.72 -1.25
C ASP A 59 -21.27 -8.80 -1.62
N PHE A 60 -20.40 -8.15 -0.84
CA PHE A 60 -18.95 -8.27 -0.99
C PHE A 60 -18.47 -9.71 -0.81
N GLU A 61 -18.84 -10.39 0.29
CA GLU A 61 -18.45 -11.78 0.56
C GLU A 61 -18.97 -12.73 -0.52
N LYS A 62 -20.20 -12.52 -1.00
CA LYS A 62 -20.78 -13.33 -2.07
C LYS A 62 -20.03 -13.19 -3.39
N LYS A 63 -19.53 -11.99 -3.72
CA LYS A 63 -18.84 -11.71 -5.00
C LYS A 63 -17.33 -11.92 -4.93
N TYR A 64 -16.72 -11.56 -3.81
CA TYR A 64 -15.27 -11.39 -3.67
C TYR A 64 -14.69 -12.05 -2.41
N GLY A 65 -15.47 -12.79 -1.67
CA GLY A 65 -15.04 -13.52 -0.47
C GLY A 65 -14.00 -14.59 -0.77
N SER A 66 -13.25 -14.98 0.25
CA SER A 66 -12.13 -15.94 0.11
C SER A 66 -12.55 -17.32 -0.41
N ILE A 67 -13.78 -17.74 -0.11
CA ILE A 67 -14.33 -19.04 -0.52
C ILE A 67 -14.95 -18.94 -1.92
N THR A 68 -15.66 -17.85 -2.20
CA THR A 68 -16.41 -17.66 -3.44
C THR A 68 -15.53 -17.21 -4.61
N ASN A 69 -14.48 -16.45 -4.32
CA ASN A 69 -13.54 -15.90 -5.30
C ASN A 69 -12.11 -15.89 -4.77
N PRO A 70 -11.43 -17.06 -4.68
CA PRO A 70 -10.08 -17.18 -4.13
C PRO A 70 -9.04 -16.36 -4.89
N GLU A 71 -9.21 -16.20 -6.22
CA GLU A 71 -8.29 -15.40 -7.05
C GLU A 71 -8.34 -13.92 -6.64
N ASN A 72 -9.54 -13.37 -6.52
CA ASN A 72 -9.70 -11.99 -6.07
C ASN A 72 -9.20 -11.80 -4.62
N PHE A 73 -9.50 -12.77 -3.74
CA PHE A 73 -8.98 -12.75 -2.38
C PHE A 73 -7.45 -12.71 -2.38
N GLY A 74 -6.77 -13.51 -3.20
CA GLY A 74 -5.31 -13.52 -3.33
C GLY A 74 -4.77 -12.18 -3.78
N LYS A 75 -5.31 -11.61 -4.86
CA LYS A 75 -4.94 -10.29 -5.39
C LYS A 75 -5.10 -9.19 -4.34
N ARG A 76 -6.24 -9.14 -3.67
CA ARG A 76 -6.55 -8.16 -2.63
C ARG A 76 -5.63 -8.30 -1.42
N SER A 77 -5.44 -9.52 -0.94
CA SER A 77 -4.59 -9.80 0.21
C SER A 77 -3.14 -9.40 -0.08
N HIS A 78 -2.62 -9.73 -1.26
CA HIS A 78 -1.29 -9.34 -1.68
C HIS A 78 -1.10 -7.82 -1.64
N ALA A 79 -2.00 -7.06 -2.26
CA ALA A 79 -1.95 -5.60 -2.26
C ALA A 79 -1.98 -5.02 -0.82
N PHE A 80 -2.89 -5.51 0.01
CA PHE A 80 -3.05 -4.99 1.38
C PHE A 80 -1.89 -5.38 2.30
N TYR A 81 -1.31 -6.58 2.16
CA TYR A 81 -0.10 -6.96 2.88
C TYR A 81 1.11 -6.13 2.47
N SER A 82 1.28 -5.85 1.17
CA SER A 82 2.37 -4.99 0.69
C SER A 82 2.27 -3.57 1.28
N LEU A 83 1.06 -3.00 1.33
CA LEU A 83 0.83 -1.70 1.97
C LEU A 83 1.01 -1.77 3.50
N SER A 84 0.62 -2.88 4.14
CA SER A 84 0.86 -3.10 5.57
C SER A 84 2.35 -3.13 5.91
N ILE A 85 3.18 -3.74 5.05
CA ILE A 85 4.63 -3.76 5.26
C ILE A 85 5.19 -2.33 5.21
N ILE A 86 4.72 -1.49 4.28
CA ILE A 86 5.12 -0.07 4.24
C ILE A 86 4.67 0.64 5.52
N GLY A 87 3.45 0.38 6.00
CA GLY A 87 2.96 0.90 7.27
C GLY A 87 3.85 0.52 8.45
N CYS A 88 4.29 -0.73 8.51
CA CYS A 88 5.24 -1.23 9.50
C CYS A 88 6.59 -0.48 9.41
N LEU A 89 7.12 -0.27 8.20
CA LEU A 89 8.38 0.46 7.98
C LEU A 89 8.27 1.94 8.40
N VAL A 90 7.13 2.58 8.19
CA VAL A 90 6.87 3.94 8.68
C VAL A 90 6.79 3.95 10.21
N LYS A 91 6.06 3.01 10.80
CA LYS A 91 5.89 2.86 12.25
C LYS A 91 7.20 2.64 12.98
N ASP A 92 8.10 1.88 12.38
CA ASP A 92 9.43 1.57 12.93
C ASP A 92 10.45 2.68 12.62
N GLY A 93 10.04 3.78 11.95
CA GLY A 93 10.92 4.90 11.59
C GLY A 93 11.97 4.56 10.53
N VAL A 94 11.77 3.47 9.80
CA VAL A 94 12.67 3.02 8.73
C VAL A 94 12.55 3.90 7.49
N ILE A 95 11.33 4.30 7.16
CA ILE A 95 11.03 5.27 6.11
C ILE A 95 10.20 6.41 6.69
N SER A 96 10.38 7.62 6.18
CA SER A 96 9.60 8.76 6.60
C SER A 96 8.21 8.76 5.92
N ILE A 97 7.26 9.48 6.53
CA ILE A 97 5.90 9.59 5.97
C ILE A 97 5.91 10.30 4.62
N GLU A 98 6.81 11.27 4.41
CA GLU A 98 6.97 11.97 3.12
C GLU A 98 7.39 11.02 2.00
N ARG A 99 8.27 10.05 2.32
CA ARG A 99 8.68 9.02 1.35
C ARG A 99 7.56 8.04 1.05
N ALA A 100 6.80 7.66 2.07
CA ALA A 100 5.64 6.81 1.90
C ALA A 100 4.57 7.50 1.05
N ASP A 101 4.28 8.79 1.32
CA ASP A 101 3.36 9.61 0.53
C ASP A 101 3.79 9.66 -0.93
N ALA A 102 5.02 10.07 -1.21
CA ALA A 102 5.55 10.19 -2.57
C ALA A 102 5.50 8.87 -3.37
N SER A 103 5.50 7.72 -2.67
CA SER A 103 5.55 6.40 -3.29
C SER A 103 4.18 5.74 -3.44
N VAL A 104 3.35 5.80 -2.38
CA VAL A 104 2.11 5.02 -2.29
C VAL A 104 0.93 5.80 -1.73
N GLY A 105 1.08 7.08 -1.40
CA GLY A 105 0.06 7.88 -0.69
C GLY A 105 -1.31 7.81 -1.35
N ILE A 106 -1.38 8.00 -2.66
CA ILE A 106 -2.64 7.92 -3.43
C ILE A 106 -3.24 6.51 -3.36
N ILE A 107 -2.41 5.47 -3.52
CA ILE A 107 -2.87 4.07 -3.51
C ILE A 107 -3.46 3.73 -2.14
N VAL A 108 -2.76 4.10 -1.07
CA VAL A 108 -3.19 3.88 0.32
C VAL A 108 -4.53 4.56 0.56
N THR A 109 -4.65 5.86 0.23
CA THR A 109 -5.86 6.64 0.46
C THR A 109 -7.05 6.07 -0.33
N MET A 110 -6.85 5.76 -1.61
CA MET A 110 -7.90 5.19 -2.46
C MET A 110 -8.39 3.83 -1.96
N LEU A 111 -7.47 2.92 -1.65
CA LEU A 111 -7.84 1.57 -1.23
C LEU A 111 -8.43 1.56 0.18
N TRP A 112 -7.87 2.34 1.12
CA TRP A 112 -8.42 2.41 2.46
C TRP A 112 -9.83 3.02 2.45
N SER A 113 -10.04 4.16 1.79
CA SER A 113 -11.37 4.78 1.68
C SER A 113 -12.42 3.84 1.10
N LYS A 114 -12.01 2.93 0.22
CA LYS A 114 -12.91 1.95 -0.39
C LYS A 114 -13.17 0.72 0.46
N TYR A 115 -12.14 0.19 1.14
CA TYR A 115 -12.19 -1.11 1.80
C TYR A 115 -12.25 -1.05 3.32
N ALA A 116 -12.16 0.12 3.95
CA ALA A 116 -12.14 0.26 5.40
C ALA A 116 -13.29 -0.45 6.10
N GLU A 117 -14.52 -0.26 5.62
CA GLU A 117 -15.71 -0.90 6.19
C GLU A 117 -15.67 -2.42 6.01
N VAL A 118 -15.24 -2.90 4.84
CA VAL A 118 -15.06 -4.33 4.58
C VAL A 118 -14.02 -4.94 5.53
N ILE A 119 -12.89 -4.25 5.73
CA ILE A 119 -11.83 -4.71 6.65
C ILE A 119 -12.35 -4.76 8.09
N LYS A 120 -13.12 -3.77 8.53
CA LYS A 120 -13.75 -3.76 9.86
C LYS A 120 -14.71 -4.94 10.04
N GLU A 121 -15.56 -5.19 9.06
CA GLU A 121 -16.49 -6.33 9.10
C GLU A 121 -15.74 -7.67 9.09
N ILE A 122 -14.67 -7.81 8.30
CA ILE A 122 -13.82 -9.01 8.34
C ILE A 122 -13.23 -9.21 9.74
N ARG A 123 -12.74 -8.17 10.41
CA ARG A 123 -12.20 -8.25 11.77
C ARG A 123 -13.23 -8.82 12.75
N VAL A 124 -14.46 -8.34 12.65
CA VAL A 124 -15.56 -8.81 13.51
C VAL A 124 -15.90 -10.26 13.23
N HIS A 125 -16.12 -10.61 11.96
CA HIS A 125 -16.61 -11.95 11.59
C HIS A 125 -15.54 -13.04 11.69
N SER A 126 -14.26 -12.70 11.45
CA SER A 126 -13.15 -13.66 11.53
C SER A 126 -12.54 -13.79 12.93
N GLY A 127 -12.85 -12.89 13.86
CA GLY A 127 -12.18 -12.82 15.16
C GLY A 127 -10.72 -12.40 15.08
N LEU A 128 -10.30 -11.72 14.01
CA LEU A 128 -8.95 -11.22 13.78
C LEU A 128 -8.90 -9.70 13.95
N PRO A 129 -8.91 -9.16 15.17
CA PRO A 129 -9.05 -7.71 15.41
C PRO A 129 -7.91 -6.87 14.82
N ARG A 130 -6.75 -7.47 14.56
CA ARG A 130 -5.56 -6.80 14.02
C ARG A 130 -5.36 -7.01 12.51
N TYR A 131 -6.37 -7.50 11.81
CA TYR A 131 -6.27 -7.74 10.38
C TYR A 131 -6.04 -6.44 9.63
N PHE A 132 -4.88 -6.30 8.99
CA PHE A 132 -4.41 -5.08 8.31
C PHE A 132 -4.29 -3.82 9.19
N ASP A 133 -3.91 -3.95 10.46
CA ASP A 133 -3.67 -2.81 11.37
C ASP A 133 -2.60 -1.85 10.85
N ASP A 134 -1.52 -2.38 10.26
CA ASP A 134 -0.42 -1.54 9.78
C ASP A 134 -0.79 -0.82 8.46
N PHE A 135 -1.72 -1.36 7.67
CA PHE A 135 -2.31 -0.62 6.54
C PHE A 135 -3.20 0.52 7.05
N GLU A 136 -4.03 0.28 8.07
CA GLU A 136 -4.81 1.34 8.74
C GLU A 136 -3.92 2.40 9.36
N TYR A 137 -2.85 1.98 10.04
CA TYR A 137 -1.86 2.89 10.60
C TYR A 137 -1.24 3.80 9.51
N LEU A 138 -0.85 3.22 8.37
CA LEU A 138 -0.28 3.99 7.28
C LEU A 138 -1.26 5.04 6.75
N TYR A 139 -2.53 4.65 6.55
CA TYR A 139 -3.57 5.59 6.14
C TYR A 139 -3.74 6.73 7.14
N ASN A 140 -3.86 6.42 8.44
CA ASN A 140 -4.04 7.43 9.48
C ASN A 140 -2.85 8.39 9.55
N ARG A 141 -1.62 7.89 9.38
CA ARG A 141 -0.41 8.73 9.34
C ARG A 141 -0.36 9.65 8.12
N LEU A 142 -0.81 9.18 6.97
CA LEU A 142 -0.96 10.01 5.77
C LEU A 142 -2.05 11.08 5.95
N ASP A 143 -3.18 10.74 6.52
CA ASP A 143 -4.26 11.66 6.81
C ASP A 143 -3.81 12.78 7.78
N GLU A 144 -3.05 12.43 8.84
CA GLU A 144 -2.41 13.42 9.72
C GLU A 144 -1.42 14.30 8.94
N TYR A 145 -0.56 13.72 8.12
CA TYR A 145 0.43 14.43 7.31
C TYR A 145 -0.22 15.43 6.36
N TYR A 146 -1.33 15.09 5.71
CA TYR A 146 -2.08 16.00 4.85
C TYR A 146 -2.77 17.12 5.62
N ARG A 147 -3.28 16.85 6.83
CA ARG A 147 -3.84 17.93 7.68
C ARG A 147 -2.76 18.94 8.13
N GLU A 148 -1.53 18.47 8.36
CA GLU A 148 -0.40 19.33 8.70
C GLU A 148 0.18 20.09 7.50
N ASN A 149 -0.06 19.59 6.27
CA ASN A 149 0.44 20.13 5.00
C ASN A 149 -0.71 20.24 3.98
N PRO A 150 -1.64 21.20 4.18
CA PRO A 150 -2.85 21.29 3.35
C PRO A 150 -2.58 21.53 1.86
N GLU A 151 -1.42 22.08 1.51
CA GLU A 151 -0.99 22.28 0.12
C GLU A 151 -0.69 20.98 -0.61
N LEU A 152 -0.48 19.87 0.12
CA LEU A 152 -0.29 18.53 -0.43
C LEU A 152 -1.61 17.78 -0.59
N ASP A 153 -2.67 18.25 0.06
CA ASP A 153 -4.00 17.66 0.00
C ASP A 153 -4.71 17.99 -1.31
N GLN A 154 -4.21 17.42 -2.39
CA GLN A 154 -4.85 17.43 -3.70
C GLN A 154 -5.55 16.09 -3.99
N ILE A 155 -5.92 15.36 -2.93
CA ILE A 155 -6.43 13.99 -3.04
C ILE A 155 -7.71 13.97 -3.86
N ASP A 156 -8.62 14.91 -3.63
CA ASP A 156 -9.90 14.96 -4.33
C ASP A 156 -9.72 15.22 -5.83
N GLU A 157 -8.86 16.17 -6.23
CA GLU A 157 -8.57 16.42 -7.65
C GLU A 157 -7.80 15.27 -8.30
N LYS A 158 -6.79 14.73 -7.60
CA LYS A 158 -6.02 13.56 -8.08
C LYS A 158 -6.93 12.32 -8.15
N PHE A 159 -7.79 12.12 -7.16
CA PHE A 159 -8.74 11.01 -7.12
C PHE A 159 -9.74 11.08 -8.28
N GLU A 160 -10.31 12.24 -8.56
CA GLU A 160 -11.19 12.44 -9.70
C GLU A 160 -10.46 12.20 -11.03
N TYR A 161 -9.24 12.69 -11.15
CA TYR A 161 -8.39 12.48 -12.32
C TYR A 161 -8.07 11.00 -12.55
N TYR A 162 -7.61 10.28 -11.51
CA TYR A 162 -7.31 8.84 -11.62
C TYR A 162 -8.56 8.00 -11.88
N SER A 163 -9.66 8.26 -11.23
CA SER A 163 -10.92 7.56 -11.46
C SER A 163 -11.44 7.78 -12.89
N LYS A 164 -11.27 8.98 -13.43
CA LYS A 164 -11.58 9.30 -14.82
C LYS A 164 -10.69 8.54 -15.81
N ILE A 165 -9.37 8.52 -15.59
CA ILE A 165 -8.43 7.77 -16.45
C ILE A 165 -8.74 6.28 -16.41
N MET A 166 -8.95 5.69 -15.23
CA MET A 166 -9.30 4.28 -15.08
C MET A 166 -10.59 3.92 -15.82
N ARG A 167 -11.60 4.80 -15.75
CA ARG A 167 -12.85 4.61 -16.49
C ARG A 167 -12.63 4.65 -18.00
N LEU A 168 -11.90 5.66 -18.51
CA LEU A 168 -11.61 5.79 -19.93
C LEU A 168 -10.80 4.58 -20.46
N ARG A 169 -9.82 4.12 -19.71
CA ARG A 169 -9.04 2.92 -20.08
C ARG A 169 -9.90 1.66 -20.14
N ARG A 170 -10.84 1.50 -19.19
CA ARG A 170 -11.80 0.39 -19.22
C ARG A 170 -12.69 0.45 -20.46
N GLU A 171 -13.27 1.60 -20.76
CA GLU A 171 -14.12 1.81 -21.95
C GLU A 171 -13.36 1.49 -23.24
N GLN A 172 -12.07 1.87 -23.32
CA GLN A 172 -11.21 1.51 -24.46
C GLN A 172 -10.95 0.00 -24.57
N LEU A 173 -10.69 -0.69 -23.44
CA LEU A 173 -10.48 -2.14 -23.44
C LEU A 173 -11.76 -2.91 -23.78
N GLU A 174 -12.91 -2.47 -23.28
CA GLU A 174 -14.22 -3.06 -23.62
C GLU A 174 -14.57 -2.81 -25.09
N GLY A 175 -14.25 -1.64 -25.64
CA GLY A 175 -14.40 -1.32 -27.05
C GLY A 175 -13.56 -2.29 -27.93
N ARG A 176 -12.28 -2.47 -27.61
CA ARG A 176 -11.39 -3.41 -28.32
C ARG A 176 -11.87 -4.87 -28.26
N ARG A 177 -12.38 -5.31 -27.13
CA ARG A 177 -12.97 -6.67 -26.99
C ARG A 177 -14.19 -6.86 -27.88
N LYS A 178 -15.03 -5.85 -28.03
CA LYS A 178 -16.22 -5.88 -28.92
C LYS A 178 -15.85 -5.87 -30.40
N GLU A 179 -14.74 -5.24 -30.75
CA GLU A 179 -14.20 -5.17 -32.12
C GLU A 179 -13.36 -6.40 -32.51
N GLY A 180 -13.18 -7.38 -31.62
CA GLY A 180 -12.41 -8.60 -31.88
C GLY A 180 -10.89 -8.35 -31.99
N LEU A 181 -10.42 -7.17 -31.64
CA LEU A 181 -9.02 -6.79 -31.55
C LEU A 181 -8.47 -7.28 -30.23
N GLY A 182 -7.69 -8.36 -30.23
CA GLY A 182 -7.08 -8.96 -29.05
C GLY A 182 -6.26 -7.94 -28.23
N ASN A 183 -5.98 -8.35 -26.97
CA ASN A 183 -5.09 -7.55 -26.09
C ASN A 183 -3.75 -7.28 -26.80
N PRO A 184 -3.19 -6.05 -26.63
CA PRO A 184 -1.86 -5.73 -27.11
C PRO A 184 -0.78 -6.57 -26.47
#